data_9f1e87209fa4d35ce775099f159e4e67
#
_entry.id   9f1e87209fa4d35ce775099f159e4e67
#
_cell.length_a   1.000
_cell.length_b   1.000
_cell.length_c   1.000
_cell.angle_alpha   90.00
_cell.angle_beta   90.00
_cell.angle_gamma   90.00
#
_symmetry.space_group_name_H-M   'P 1'
#
loop_
_entity.id
_entity.type
_entity.pdbx_description
1 polymer ?
#
loop_
_entity_poly.entity_id
_entity_poly.type
_entity_poly.pdbx_seq_one_letter_code
_entity_poly.pdbx_strand_id
1 'polypeptide(L)'
;MQDLLEQKKDLNQFNGLAVCGGFSYGDVLGAGKGWSSTINFSDSIQEKFLKFFEDEQKFTLGVCNGCQMLSSIKEIIPGTDSWPSFQKNHSDQFEARLSQVKILKSKSVLLNNMEDWSLPIIVSHG
;
A
#
# COMPACT_ATOMS: atom_id res chain seq x y z
N MET A 1 7.02 -8.70 -7.98
CA MET A 1 6.53 -9.89 -7.27
C MET A 1 7.17 -11.16 -7.80
N GLN A 2 7.18 -11.40 -9.12
CA GLN A 2 7.76 -12.62 -9.70
C GLN A 2 9.22 -12.87 -9.27
N ASP A 3 10.06 -11.84 -9.32
CA ASP A 3 11.47 -11.96 -8.91
C ASP A 3 11.65 -12.33 -7.43
N LEU A 4 10.70 -11.93 -6.58
CA LEU A 4 10.71 -12.32 -5.16
C LEU A 4 10.33 -13.79 -4.99
N LEU A 5 9.32 -14.26 -5.74
CA LEU A 5 8.90 -15.66 -5.75
C LEU A 5 10.03 -16.58 -6.25
N GLU A 6 10.70 -16.18 -7.33
CA GLU A 6 11.82 -16.93 -7.92
C GLU A 6 13.15 -16.71 -7.18
N GLN A 7 13.14 -15.98 -6.08
CA GLN A 7 14.31 -15.64 -5.24
C GLN A 7 15.45 -14.93 -6.01
N LYS A 8 15.14 -14.29 -7.12
CA LYS A 8 16.09 -13.48 -7.89
C LYS A 8 16.42 -12.15 -7.23
N LYS A 9 15.50 -11.64 -6.42
CA LYS A 9 15.64 -10.41 -5.66
C LYS A 9 15.21 -10.62 -4.20
N ASP A 10 15.82 -9.82 -3.31
CA ASP A 10 15.46 -9.78 -1.90
C ASP A 10 15.08 -8.34 -1.52
N LEU A 11 14.01 -8.16 -0.76
CA LEU A 11 13.56 -6.85 -0.28
C LEU A 11 14.61 -6.19 0.62
N ASN A 12 15.41 -6.97 1.33
CA ASN A 12 16.44 -6.46 2.22
C ASN A 12 17.53 -5.66 1.50
N GLN A 13 17.67 -5.80 0.18
CA GLN A 13 18.61 -5.04 -0.64
C GLN A 13 18.17 -3.59 -0.89
N PHE A 14 16.94 -3.23 -0.52
CA PHE A 14 16.35 -1.93 -0.82
C PHE A 14 16.00 -1.18 0.47
N ASN A 15 16.13 0.14 0.43
CA ASN A 15 15.75 1.02 1.54
C ASN A 15 14.31 1.52 1.45
N GLY A 16 13.68 1.40 0.31
CA GLY A 16 12.31 1.84 0.09
C GLY A 16 11.52 0.91 -0.80
N LEU A 17 10.24 0.78 -0.51
CA LEU A 17 9.26 0.03 -1.28
C LEU A 17 8.20 1.00 -1.81
N ALA A 18 8.18 1.24 -3.11
CA ALA A 18 7.13 2.00 -3.77
C ALA A 18 6.18 1.04 -4.49
N VAL A 19 4.98 0.88 -3.94
CA VAL A 19 3.93 0.05 -4.55
C VAL A 19 3.07 0.94 -5.43
N CYS A 20 3.22 0.79 -6.74
CA CYS A 20 2.61 1.66 -7.74
C CYS A 20 1.10 1.41 -7.89
N GLY A 21 0.44 2.38 -8.53
CA GLY A 21 -0.92 2.25 -9.02
C GLY A 21 -0.99 1.44 -10.32
N GLY A 22 -2.19 1.40 -10.89
CA GLY A 22 -2.53 0.61 -12.07
C GLY A 22 -3.00 -0.80 -11.69
N PHE A 23 -3.65 -1.48 -12.64
CA PHE A 23 -4.10 -2.85 -12.42
C PHE A 23 -2.93 -3.82 -12.44
N SER A 24 -2.94 -4.78 -11.54
CA SER A 24 -1.96 -5.83 -11.44
C SER A 24 -2.58 -7.21 -11.65
N TYR A 25 -1.75 -8.22 -11.78
CA TYR A 25 -2.16 -9.60 -11.88
C TYR A 25 -3.08 -9.99 -10.70
N GLY A 26 -4.23 -10.57 -11.01
CA GLY A 26 -5.20 -11.02 -10.01
C GLY A 26 -6.17 -9.95 -9.49
N ASP A 27 -6.10 -8.71 -9.98
CA ASP A 27 -6.99 -7.61 -9.55
C ASP A 27 -8.45 -7.77 -10.02
N VAL A 28 -8.74 -8.78 -10.82
CA VAL A 28 -10.12 -9.22 -11.12
C VAL A 28 -10.91 -9.58 -9.86
N LEU A 29 -10.23 -9.96 -8.80
CA LEU A 29 -10.80 -10.23 -7.47
C LEU A 29 -10.96 -8.96 -6.60
N GLY A 30 -10.56 -7.82 -7.12
CA GLY A 30 -10.52 -6.52 -6.44
C GLY A 30 -9.13 -5.91 -6.45
N ALA A 31 -9.05 -4.60 -6.46
CA ALA A 31 -7.79 -3.86 -6.55
C ALA A 31 -6.83 -4.23 -5.40
N GLY A 32 -5.56 -4.47 -5.74
CA GLY A 32 -4.52 -4.91 -4.82
C GLY A 32 -4.59 -6.38 -4.40
N LYS A 33 -5.66 -7.10 -4.75
CA LYS A 33 -5.90 -8.49 -4.29
C LYS A 33 -4.89 -9.48 -4.86
N GLY A 34 -4.43 -9.31 -6.09
CA GLY A 34 -3.43 -10.20 -6.70
C GLY A 34 -2.13 -10.23 -5.93
N TRP A 35 -1.58 -9.08 -5.63
CA TRP A 35 -0.33 -8.97 -4.88
C TRP A 35 -0.50 -9.34 -3.40
N SER A 36 -1.56 -8.86 -2.76
CA SER A 36 -1.81 -9.18 -1.34
C SER A 36 -2.05 -10.67 -1.12
N SER A 37 -2.78 -11.34 -2.03
CA SER A 37 -2.95 -12.78 -1.97
C SER A 37 -1.62 -13.53 -2.13
N THR A 38 -0.75 -13.11 -3.06
CA THR A 38 0.57 -13.70 -3.21
C THR A 38 1.39 -13.60 -1.92
N ILE A 39 1.31 -12.45 -1.22
CA ILE A 39 2.01 -12.25 0.05
C ILE A 39 1.39 -13.12 1.15
N ASN A 40 0.07 -13.09 1.28
CA ASN A 40 -0.63 -13.78 2.37
C ASN A 40 -0.62 -15.32 2.27
N PHE A 41 -0.54 -15.86 1.06
CA PHE A 41 -0.54 -17.31 0.83
C PHE A 41 0.85 -17.91 0.57
N SER A 42 1.92 -17.14 0.75
CA SER A 42 3.29 -17.61 0.63
C SER A 42 4.10 -17.21 1.86
N ASP A 43 4.30 -18.14 2.78
CA ASP A 43 5.04 -17.91 4.04
C ASP A 43 6.41 -17.26 3.79
N SER A 44 7.13 -17.74 2.78
CA SER A 44 8.46 -17.21 2.46
C SER A 44 8.43 -15.75 1.95
N ILE A 45 7.38 -15.37 1.24
CA ILE A 45 7.19 -13.99 0.77
C ILE A 45 6.71 -13.11 1.92
N GLN A 46 5.74 -13.60 2.70
CA GLN A 46 5.23 -12.89 3.87
C GLN A 46 6.36 -12.55 4.85
N GLU A 47 7.24 -13.51 5.14
CA GLU A 47 8.40 -13.31 6.01
C GLU A 47 9.35 -12.22 5.49
N LYS A 48 9.59 -12.15 4.16
CA LYS A 48 10.41 -11.10 3.55
C LYS A 48 9.77 -9.71 3.70
N PHE A 49 8.45 -9.62 3.50
CA PHE A 49 7.73 -8.37 3.70
C PHE A 49 7.69 -7.95 5.16
N LEU A 50 7.46 -8.88 6.08
CA LEU A 50 7.47 -8.63 7.52
C LEU A 50 8.82 -8.05 7.95
N LYS A 51 9.93 -8.71 7.61
CA LYS A 51 11.29 -8.22 7.90
C LYS A 51 11.56 -6.84 7.32
N PHE A 52 11.05 -6.58 6.12
CA PHE A 52 11.18 -5.26 5.49
C PHE A 52 10.43 -4.18 6.26
N PHE A 53 9.21 -4.46 6.70
CA PHE A 53 8.38 -3.50 7.42
C PHE A 53 8.83 -3.27 8.87
N GLU A 54 9.49 -4.24 9.48
CA GLU A 54 10.05 -4.12 10.84
C GLU A 54 11.35 -3.29 10.90
N ASP A 55 11.99 -3.06 9.76
CA ASP A 55 13.23 -2.28 9.69
C ASP A 55 12.91 -0.78 9.69
N GLU A 56 13.17 -0.11 10.80
CA GLU A 56 12.93 1.32 11.00
C GLU A 56 13.72 2.25 10.05
N GLN A 57 14.71 1.73 9.35
CA GLN A 57 15.49 2.50 8.37
C GLN A 57 14.88 2.45 6.97
N LYS A 58 13.79 1.73 6.79
CA LYS A 58 13.10 1.58 5.52
C LYS A 58 11.78 2.33 5.50
N PHE A 59 11.36 2.68 4.30
CA PHE A 59 10.07 3.34 4.13
C PHE A 59 9.24 2.65 3.05
N THR A 60 7.92 2.84 3.13
CA THR A 60 6.97 2.30 2.16
C THR A 60 6.03 3.39 1.69
N LEU A 61 5.79 3.44 0.38
CA LEU A 61 4.80 4.28 -0.26
C LEU A 61 3.85 3.40 -1.08
N GLY A 62 2.57 3.47 -0.79
CA GLY A 62 1.52 2.87 -1.61
C GLY A 62 0.73 3.93 -2.35
N VAL A 63 0.56 3.77 -3.66
CA VAL A 63 -0.21 4.68 -4.49
C VAL A 63 -1.33 3.93 -5.19
N CYS A 64 -2.58 4.42 -5.07
CA CYS A 64 -3.75 3.85 -5.75
C CYS A 64 -3.90 2.34 -5.45
N ASN A 65 -3.77 1.47 -6.44
CA ASN A 65 -3.79 0.02 -6.27
C ASN A 65 -2.77 -0.48 -5.22
N GLY A 66 -1.58 0.14 -5.17
CA GLY A 66 -0.57 -0.16 -4.16
C GLY A 66 -1.02 0.18 -2.74
N CYS A 67 -1.76 1.28 -2.55
CA CYS A 67 -2.37 1.62 -1.26
C CYS A 67 -3.40 0.56 -0.83
N GLN A 68 -4.21 0.09 -1.75
CA GLN A 68 -5.18 -0.98 -1.51
C GLN A 68 -4.50 -2.31 -1.18
N MET A 69 -3.39 -2.63 -1.86
CA MET A 69 -2.57 -3.79 -1.53
C MET A 69 -2.02 -3.71 -0.11
N LEU A 70 -1.41 -2.58 0.28
CA LEU A 70 -0.86 -2.40 1.63
C LEU A 70 -1.96 -2.50 2.69
N SER A 71 -3.13 -1.89 2.47
CA SER A 71 -4.28 -2.05 3.37
C SER A 71 -4.72 -3.50 3.54
N SER A 72 -4.59 -4.31 2.49
CA SER A 72 -4.97 -5.73 2.52
C SER A 72 -3.97 -6.64 3.25
N ILE A 73 -2.76 -6.15 3.50
CA ILE A 73 -1.72 -6.84 4.28
C ILE A 73 -1.33 -6.09 5.55
N LYS A 74 -2.18 -5.18 6.00
CA LYS A 74 -1.89 -4.30 7.15
C LYS A 74 -1.49 -5.05 8.42
N GLU A 75 -1.94 -6.27 8.59
CA GLU A 75 -1.65 -7.10 9.77
C GLU A 75 -0.16 -7.42 9.92
N ILE A 76 0.61 -7.36 8.84
CA ILE A 76 2.07 -7.57 8.87
C ILE A 76 2.86 -6.25 8.83
N ILE A 77 2.19 -5.10 8.87
CA ILE A 77 2.84 -3.78 8.85
C ILE A 77 2.74 -3.17 10.25
N PRO A 78 3.84 -2.92 10.96
CA PRO A 78 3.80 -2.37 12.30
C PRO A 78 3.08 -1.02 12.38
N GLY A 79 2.21 -0.85 13.39
CA GLY A 79 1.55 0.42 13.67
C GLY A 79 0.36 0.76 12.76
N THR A 80 -0.18 -0.21 12.04
CA THR A 80 -1.29 0.00 11.08
C THR A 80 -2.64 -0.51 11.57
N ASP A 81 -2.79 -0.80 12.85
CA ASP A 81 -4.03 -1.34 13.45
C ASP A 81 -5.27 -0.48 13.13
N SER A 82 -5.07 0.84 13.04
CA SER A 82 -6.13 1.82 12.75
C SER A 82 -6.36 2.04 11.25
N TRP A 83 -5.61 1.37 10.37
CA TRP A 83 -5.79 1.57 8.93
C TRP A 83 -7.15 1.06 8.46
N PRO A 84 -7.84 1.82 7.60
CA PRO A 84 -9.12 1.40 7.04
C PRO A 84 -8.93 0.21 6.09
N SER A 85 -10.03 -0.49 5.84
CA SER A 85 -10.14 -1.44 4.72
C SER A 85 -10.88 -0.78 3.57
N PHE A 86 -10.41 -0.99 2.36
CA PHE A 86 -11.09 -0.52 1.17
C PHE A 86 -12.32 -1.39 0.88
N GLN A 87 -13.44 -0.74 0.62
CA GLN A 87 -14.72 -1.36 0.32
C GLN A 87 -15.23 -0.86 -1.03
N LYS A 88 -16.11 -1.62 -1.66
CA LYS A 88 -16.80 -1.19 -2.87
C LYS A 88 -17.61 0.08 -2.58
N ASN A 89 -17.68 0.98 -3.56
CA ASN A 89 -18.50 2.19 -3.43
C ASN A 89 -19.96 1.86 -3.15
N HIS A 90 -20.59 2.62 -2.27
CA HIS A 90 -22.01 2.48 -1.99
C HIS A 90 -22.91 2.71 -3.22
N SER A 91 -22.41 3.47 -4.20
CA SER A 91 -23.09 3.72 -5.47
C SER A 91 -23.00 2.56 -6.45
N ASP A 92 -22.19 1.53 -6.18
CA ASP A 92 -21.84 0.46 -7.11
C ASP A 92 -21.24 0.95 -8.45
N GLN A 93 -20.79 2.20 -8.49
CA GLN A 93 -20.24 2.83 -9.68
C GLN A 93 -18.84 3.38 -9.42
N PHE A 94 -18.05 3.53 -10.50
CA PHE A 94 -16.79 4.26 -10.46
C PHE A 94 -17.06 5.74 -10.19
N GLU A 95 -16.32 6.30 -9.25
CA GLU A 95 -16.40 7.71 -8.88
C GLU A 95 -15.04 8.40 -9.04
N ALA A 96 -15.07 9.60 -9.60
CA ALA A 96 -13.89 10.46 -9.72
C ALA A 96 -14.23 11.85 -9.14
N ARG A 97 -13.42 12.32 -8.20
CA ARG A 97 -13.66 13.60 -7.51
C ARG A 97 -12.35 14.32 -7.25
N LEU A 98 -12.39 15.66 -7.33
CA LEU A 98 -11.37 16.50 -6.74
C LEU A 98 -11.74 16.74 -5.27
N SER A 99 -10.88 16.29 -4.38
CA SER A 99 -11.07 16.38 -2.94
C SER A 99 -9.96 17.18 -2.28
N GLN A 100 -10.28 17.86 -1.19
CA GLN A 100 -9.30 18.55 -0.36
C GLN A 100 -8.90 17.64 0.79
N VAL A 101 -7.59 17.45 0.99
CA VAL A 101 -7.06 16.74 2.14
C VAL A 101 -6.20 17.67 2.98
N LYS A 102 -6.24 17.47 4.29
CA LYS A 102 -5.35 18.12 5.23
C LYS A 102 -4.34 17.12 5.75
N ILE A 103 -3.05 17.47 5.71
CA ILE A 103 -2.00 16.64 6.27
C ILE A 103 -1.96 16.82 7.78
N LEU A 104 -2.18 15.74 8.49
CA LEU A 104 -2.09 15.72 9.95
C LEU A 104 -0.64 15.47 10.38
N LYS A 105 -0.33 15.77 11.63
CA LYS A 105 0.97 15.45 12.22
C LYS A 105 1.29 13.96 12.01
N SER A 106 2.45 13.70 11.42
CA SER A 106 2.85 12.36 11.03
C SER A 106 4.34 12.13 11.31
N LYS A 107 4.70 10.88 11.58
CA LYS A 107 6.10 10.41 11.64
C LYS A 107 6.64 10.03 10.26
N SER A 108 5.81 10.08 9.21
CA SER A 108 6.21 9.71 7.86
C SER A 108 7.30 10.62 7.33
N VAL A 109 8.39 10.04 6.87
CA VAL A 109 9.48 10.78 6.21
C VAL A 109 9.01 11.48 4.92
N LEU A 110 7.95 10.94 4.28
CA LEU A 110 7.38 11.50 3.05
C LEU A 110 6.52 12.73 3.30
N LEU A 111 6.04 12.94 4.55
CA LEU A 111 5.17 14.05 4.93
C LEU A 111 5.87 15.01 5.91
N ASN A 112 7.18 14.89 6.03
CA ASN A 112 7.96 15.73 6.94
C ASN A 112 7.82 17.20 6.60
N ASN A 113 7.58 18.03 7.62
CA ASN A 113 7.35 19.49 7.50
C ASN A 113 6.11 19.89 6.68
N MET A 114 5.14 18.99 6.50
CA MET A 114 3.90 19.27 5.78
C MET A 114 2.67 19.30 6.70
N GLU A 115 2.85 19.32 8.02
CA GLU A 115 1.74 19.41 8.97
C GLU A 115 0.89 20.67 8.66
N ASP A 116 -0.44 20.52 8.74
CA ASP A 116 -1.46 21.52 8.41
C ASP A 116 -1.55 21.93 6.93
N TRP A 117 -0.74 21.42 6.05
CA TRP A 117 -0.90 21.67 4.61
C TRP A 117 -2.24 21.12 4.11
N SER A 118 -2.89 21.90 3.27
CA SER A 118 -4.11 21.49 2.56
C SER A 118 -3.80 21.34 1.09
N LEU A 119 -4.05 20.17 0.54
CA LEU A 119 -3.73 19.82 -0.84
C LEU A 119 -4.96 19.30 -1.56
N PRO A 120 -5.20 19.75 -2.81
CA PRO A 120 -6.17 19.09 -3.67
C PRO A 120 -5.63 17.75 -4.15
N ILE A 121 -6.44 16.71 -4.04
CA ILE A 121 -6.12 15.39 -4.58
C ILE A 121 -7.25 14.90 -5.47
N ILE A 122 -6.89 14.09 -6.45
CA ILE A 122 -7.87 13.36 -7.25
C ILE A 122 -8.13 12.02 -6.58
N VAL A 123 -9.38 11.80 -6.20
CA VAL A 123 -9.89 10.51 -5.73
C VAL A 123 -10.61 9.84 -6.88
N SER A 124 -10.23 8.61 -7.21
CA SER A 124 -10.71 7.89 -8.38
C SER A 124 -10.77 6.40 -8.05
N HIS A 125 -12.00 5.86 -7.87
CA HIS A 125 -12.19 4.50 -7.37
C HIS A 125 -13.55 3.91 -7.73
N GLY A 126 -13.67 2.55 -7.67
CA GLY A 126 -14.90 1.79 -7.88
C GLY A 126 -15.39 1.03 -6.65
#